data_18dd597d6d1b0ebc05971031587c0888
#
_entry.id   18dd597d6d1b0ebc05971031587c0888
#
_cell.length_a   1.000
_cell.length_b   1.000
_cell.length_c   1.000
_cell.angle_alpha   90.00
_cell.angle_beta   90.00
_cell.angle_gamma   90.00
#
_symmetry.space_group_name_H-M   'P 1'
#
loop_
_entity.id
_entity.type
_entity.pdbx_description
1 polymer ?
#
loop_
_entity_poly.entity_id
_entity_poly.type
_entity_poly.pdbx_seq_one_letter_code
_entity_poly.pdbx_strand_id
1 'polypeptide(L)'
;FIINLNQKEKNLNCIKINDFIFKEIINLKPDKVFLSGFWSNKDLINIKETVKELKKNDIQNIYLVGPTLRWHDPLPKILLKKFRISKKIPEYLYDKNHINNFKLDSMFRDFAKKNSLKYLSPIKTLCKEDLTCLVKVGEGPDSITNWDENHFTEKASIFVLSKFID
;
A
#
# COMPACT_ATOMS: atom_id res chain seq x y z
N PHE A 1 8.18 5.84 -6.72
CA PHE A 1 9.39 6.66 -6.70
C PHE A 1 9.55 7.29 -5.31
N ILE A 2 10.75 7.28 -4.76
CA ILE A 2 11.09 7.92 -3.48
C ILE A 2 12.52 8.43 -3.54
N ILE A 3 12.72 9.70 -3.17
CA ILE A 3 14.05 10.25 -2.97
C ILE A 3 14.68 9.56 -1.77
N ASN A 4 15.82 8.96 -1.95
CA ASN A 4 16.49 8.21 -0.89
C ASN A 4 17.74 8.93 -0.41
N LEU A 5 17.71 9.35 0.86
CA LEU A 5 18.80 10.07 1.50
C LEU A 5 20.01 9.20 1.88
N ASN A 6 19.83 7.88 2.01
CA ASN A 6 20.89 6.94 2.39
C ASN A 6 21.48 6.24 1.16
N GLN A 7 22.41 6.88 0.48
CA GLN A 7 23.01 6.37 -0.77
C GLN A 7 24.08 5.28 -0.59
N LYS A 8 24.43 4.87 0.63
CA LYS A 8 25.64 4.05 0.88
C LYS A 8 25.61 2.59 0.38
N GLU A 9 24.44 2.04 0.02
CA GLU A 9 24.32 0.61 -0.38
C GLU A 9 23.40 0.36 -1.57
N LYS A 10 23.44 1.18 -2.62
CA LYS A 10 22.41 1.10 -3.63
C LYS A 10 22.84 0.66 -5.00
N ASN A 11 22.02 -0.24 -5.52
CA ASN A 11 21.95 -0.53 -6.92
C ASN A 11 21.83 0.77 -7.74
N LEU A 12 22.88 1.13 -8.45
CA LEU A 12 23.00 2.35 -9.26
C LEU A 12 21.81 2.49 -10.24
N ASN A 13 21.24 1.37 -10.69
CA ASN A 13 20.09 1.35 -11.57
C ASN A 13 18.82 1.88 -10.88
N CYS A 14 18.58 1.55 -9.60
CA CYS A 14 17.44 2.08 -8.86
C CYS A 14 17.51 3.60 -8.69
N ILE A 15 18.71 4.13 -8.47
CA ILE A 15 18.93 5.59 -8.37
C ILE A 15 18.58 6.26 -9.70
N LYS A 16 19.14 5.76 -10.81
CA LYS A 16 18.88 6.30 -12.15
C LYS A 16 17.39 6.25 -12.53
N ILE A 17 16.72 5.15 -12.20
CA ILE A 17 15.27 5.00 -12.46
C ILE A 17 14.48 6.02 -11.63
N ASN A 18 14.78 6.17 -10.34
CA ASN A 18 14.09 7.13 -9.49
C ASN A 18 14.32 8.58 -9.96
N ASP A 19 15.56 8.94 -10.34
CA ASP A 19 15.87 10.25 -10.86
C ASP A 19 15.15 10.52 -12.20
N PHE A 20 15.07 9.53 -13.07
CA PHE A 20 14.33 9.62 -14.31
C PHE A 20 12.84 9.84 -14.04
N ILE A 21 12.20 8.99 -13.23
CA ILE A 21 10.79 9.11 -12.89
C ILE A 21 10.50 10.49 -12.26
N PHE A 22 11.37 10.97 -11.38
CA PHE A 22 11.19 12.28 -10.75
C PHE A 22 11.21 13.41 -11.79
N LYS A 23 12.17 13.41 -12.71
CA LYS A 23 12.25 14.39 -13.80
C LYS A 23 11.01 14.37 -14.67
N GLU A 24 10.53 13.16 -15.03
CA GLU A 24 9.29 13.01 -15.82
C GLU A 24 8.07 13.58 -15.08
N ILE A 25 7.92 13.32 -13.78
CA ILE A 25 6.83 13.88 -12.98
C ILE A 25 6.88 15.42 -12.96
N ILE A 26 8.08 16.01 -12.80
CA ILE A 26 8.25 17.46 -12.81
C ILE A 26 7.91 18.07 -14.17
N ASN A 27 8.31 17.39 -15.24
CA ASN A 27 8.06 17.85 -16.62
C ASN A 27 6.57 17.74 -17.01
N LEU A 28 5.94 16.63 -16.66
CA LEU A 28 4.54 16.34 -17.00
C LEU A 28 3.54 17.14 -16.15
N LYS A 29 3.92 17.57 -14.94
CA LYS A 29 3.06 18.27 -13.97
C LYS A 29 1.67 17.62 -13.83
N PRO A 30 1.60 16.35 -13.43
CA PRO A 30 0.34 15.64 -13.34
C PRO A 30 -0.58 16.27 -12.29
N ASP A 31 -1.90 16.21 -12.49
CA ASP A 31 -2.90 16.71 -11.54
C ASP A 31 -2.86 16.00 -10.19
N LYS A 32 -2.43 14.74 -10.16
CA LYS A 32 -2.36 13.91 -8.95
C LYS A 32 -1.12 13.02 -8.98
N VAL A 33 -0.43 12.91 -7.84
CA VAL A 33 0.68 11.99 -7.64
C VAL A 33 0.34 11.02 -6.51
N PHE A 34 0.43 9.72 -6.77
CA PHE A 34 0.24 8.67 -5.76
C PHE A 34 1.60 8.10 -5.36
N LEU A 35 1.93 8.21 -4.08
CA LEU A 35 3.12 7.59 -3.50
C LEU A 35 2.71 6.25 -2.88
N SER A 36 3.14 5.15 -3.47
CA SER A 36 2.87 3.79 -3.04
C SER A 36 4.15 2.96 -3.01
N GLY A 37 4.24 2.00 -2.09
CA GLY A 37 5.41 1.15 -1.96
C GLY A 37 5.25 0.06 -0.90
N PHE A 38 6.27 -0.78 -0.79
CA PHE A 38 6.40 -1.76 0.27
C PHE A 38 6.97 -1.10 1.52
N TRP A 39 6.08 -0.44 2.27
CA TRP A 39 6.45 0.49 3.33
C TRP A 39 7.02 -0.16 4.59
N SER A 40 7.98 0.53 5.18
CA SER A 40 8.43 0.39 6.57
C SER A 40 8.41 1.75 7.27
N ASN A 41 8.54 1.78 8.58
CA ASN A 41 8.64 3.04 9.34
C ASN A 41 9.86 3.91 8.94
N LYS A 42 10.92 3.28 8.41
CA LYS A 42 12.14 3.97 7.96
C LYS A 42 11.91 4.82 6.71
N ASP A 43 10.87 4.51 5.93
CA ASP A 43 10.60 5.19 4.67
C ASP A 43 9.99 6.59 4.87
N LEU A 44 9.45 6.89 6.06
CA LEU A 44 8.79 8.17 6.35
C LEU A 44 9.71 9.39 6.12
N ILE A 45 11.00 9.26 6.41
CA ILE A 45 11.99 10.33 6.17
C ILE A 45 12.12 10.60 4.66
N ASN A 46 12.28 9.54 3.87
CA ASN A 46 12.43 9.65 2.42
C ASN A 46 11.14 10.16 1.76
N ILE A 47 9.97 9.72 2.24
CA ILE A 47 8.67 10.23 1.78
C ILE A 47 8.57 11.73 2.06
N LYS A 48 8.99 12.19 3.23
CA LYS A 48 8.97 13.62 3.59
C LYS A 48 9.78 14.46 2.62
N GLU A 49 11.00 14.05 2.30
CA GLU A 49 11.84 14.78 1.33
C GLU A 49 11.25 14.71 -0.09
N THR A 50 10.72 13.54 -0.49
CA THR A 50 10.03 13.42 -1.78
C THR A 50 8.85 14.38 -1.90
N VAL A 51 8.01 14.46 -0.87
CA VAL A 51 6.87 15.39 -0.81
C VAL A 51 7.33 16.85 -0.87
N LYS A 52 8.37 17.19 -0.13
CA LYS A 52 8.95 18.55 -0.13
C LYS A 52 9.41 18.94 -1.53
N GLU A 53 10.14 18.07 -2.23
CA GLU A 53 10.62 18.36 -3.58
C GLU A 53 9.48 18.42 -4.61
N LEU A 54 8.45 17.56 -4.49
CA LEU A 54 7.25 17.64 -5.34
C LEU A 54 6.53 18.99 -5.16
N LYS A 55 6.29 19.39 -3.91
CA LYS A 55 5.62 20.68 -3.59
C LYS A 55 6.42 21.90 -4.07
N LYS A 56 7.75 21.84 -3.99
CA LYS A 56 8.65 22.88 -4.50
C LYS A 56 8.55 23.06 -6.01
N ASN A 57 8.15 22.01 -6.73
CA ASN A 57 7.92 22.02 -8.17
C ASN A 57 6.42 22.12 -8.56
N ASP A 58 5.62 22.78 -7.71
CA ASP A 58 4.20 23.10 -7.91
C ASP A 58 3.24 21.88 -7.95
N ILE A 59 3.69 20.69 -7.54
CA ILE A 59 2.85 19.50 -7.44
C ILE A 59 2.22 19.44 -6.05
N GLN A 60 0.96 19.84 -5.92
CA GLN A 60 0.27 19.98 -4.64
C GLN A 60 -0.63 18.79 -4.27
N ASN A 61 -1.23 18.11 -5.26
CA ASN A 61 -2.16 17.00 -5.05
C ASN A 61 -1.42 15.68 -4.87
N ILE A 62 -0.83 15.47 -3.68
CA ILE A 62 -0.07 14.27 -3.36
C ILE A 62 -0.90 13.35 -2.45
N TYR A 63 -1.06 12.12 -2.88
CA TYR A 63 -1.73 11.04 -2.17
C TYR A 63 -0.70 10.05 -1.65
N LEU A 64 -0.71 9.80 -0.34
CA LEU A 64 0.09 8.73 0.26
C LEU A 64 -0.79 7.49 0.41
N VAL A 65 -0.47 6.45 -0.34
CA VAL A 65 -1.11 5.14 -0.21
C VAL A 65 -0.43 4.40 0.93
N GLY A 66 -1.19 4.02 1.94
CA GLY A 66 -0.70 3.30 3.11
C GLY A 66 -0.23 1.87 2.80
N PRO A 67 0.24 1.15 3.81
CA PRO A 67 0.67 -0.24 3.66
C PRO A 67 -0.49 -1.13 3.22
N THR A 68 -0.15 -2.13 2.41
CA THR A 68 -1.08 -3.20 2.03
C THR A 68 -1.14 -4.28 3.11
N LEU A 69 -2.12 -5.18 3.02
CA LEU A 69 -2.21 -6.35 3.87
C LEU A 69 -1.01 -7.27 3.65
N ARG A 70 -0.50 -7.83 4.74
CA ARG A 70 0.56 -8.84 4.74
C ARG A 70 0.10 -10.05 5.53
N TRP A 71 -0.11 -11.14 4.85
CA TRP A 71 -0.44 -12.44 5.43
C TRP A 71 0.83 -13.16 5.88
N HIS A 72 0.72 -14.11 6.82
CA HIS A 72 1.89 -14.90 7.26
C HIS A 72 2.32 -15.99 6.26
N ASP A 73 1.46 -16.29 5.29
CA ASP A 73 1.65 -17.30 4.22
C ASP A 73 0.85 -16.79 3.00
N PRO A 74 1.11 -17.24 1.76
CA PRO A 74 0.26 -16.89 0.62
C PRO A 74 -1.22 -17.11 0.92
N LEU A 75 -2.06 -16.11 0.67
CA LEU A 75 -3.49 -16.19 0.99
C LEU A 75 -4.18 -17.41 0.38
N PRO A 76 -3.94 -17.81 -0.88
CA PRO A 76 -4.52 -19.04 -1.43
C PRO A 76 -4.20 -20.29 -0.61
N LYS A 77 -2.96 -20.39 -0.09
CA LYS A 77 -2.52 -21.50 0.75
C LYS A 77 -3.23 -21.52 2.11
N ILE A 78 -3.42 -20.33 2.72
CA ILE A 78 -4.18 -20.17 3.97
C ILE A 78 -5.63 -20.62 3.74
N LEU A 79 -6.26 -20.15 2.68
CA LEU A 79 -7.65 -20.46 2.36
C LEU A 79 -7.84 -21.95 2.04
N LEU A 80 -6.90 -22.57 1.32
CA LEU A 80 -6.95 -24.02 1.06
C LEU A 80 -6.89 -24.84 2.35
N LYS A 81 -6.01 -24.47 3.31
CA LYS A 81 -5.96 -25.13 4.62
C LYS A 81 -7.29 -24.98 5.37
N LYS A 82 -7.89 -23.78 5.37
CA LYS A 82 -9.20 -23.54 6.00
C LYS A 82 -10.31 -24.36 5.34
N PHE A 83 -10.36 -24.35 4.01
CA PHE A 83 -11.36 -25.11 3.26
C PHE A 83 -11.29 -26.63 3.50
N ARG A 84 -10.09 -27.20 3.61
CA ARG A 84 -9.92 -28.63 3.93
C ARG A 84 -10.56 -29.02 5.27
N ILE A 85 -10.53 -28.11 6.25
CA ILE A 85 -11.07 -28.34 7.60
C ILE A 85 -12.57 -28.06 7.65
N SER A 86 -13.00 -26.88 7.21
CA SER A 86 -14.36 -26.37 7.42
C SER A 86 -15.29 -26.54 6.19
N LYS A 87 -14.74 -26.95 5.02
CA LYS A 87 -15.43 -26.98 3.72
C LYS A 87 -16.01 -25.64 3.28
N LYS A 88 -15.58 -24.55 3.92
CA LYS A 88 -16.00 -23.17 3.63
C LYS A 88 -14.80 -22.23 3.61
N ILE A 89 -14.85 -21.24 2.75
CA ILE A 89 -13.92 -20.11 2.76
C ILE A 89 -14.60 -18.99 3.57
N PRO A 90 -13.98 -18.49 4.66
CA PRO A 90 -14.52 -17.37 5.41
C PRO A 90 -14.50 -16.10 4.56
N GLU A 91 -15.38 -15.16 4.83
CA GLU A 91 -15.37 -13.85 4.21
C GLU A 91 -14.24 -12.98 4.79
N TYR A 92 -14.06 -13.05 6.10
CA TYR A 92 -13.00 -12.34 6.84
C TYR A 92 -12.12 -13.33 7.57
N LEU A 93 -10.84 -13.00 7.69
CA LEU A 93 -9.87 -13.84 8.39
C LEU A 93 -8.91 -12.97 9.22
N TYR A 94 -8.66 -13.41 10.45
CA TYR A 94 -7.60 -12.85 11.29
C TYR A 94 -6.25 -13.47 10.90
N ASP A 95 -5.21 -12.61 10.89
CA ASP A 95 -3.81 -13.03 10.75
C ASP A 95 -2.94 -12.27 11.76
N LYS A 96 -1.97 -12.96 12.36
CA LYS A 96 -1.06 -12.33 13.34
C LYS A 96 -0.28 -11.12 12.79
N ASN A 97 0.00 -11.10 11.50
CA ASN A 97 0.69 -10.00 10.85
C ASN A 97 -0.17 -8.73 10.76
N HIS A 98 -1.51 -8.86 10.88
CA HIS A 98 -2.42 -7.71 10.83
C HIS A 98 -2.13 -6.70 11.94
N ILE A 99 -1.70 -7.14 13.13
CA ILE A 99 -1.31 -6.24 14.23
C ILE A 99 -0.24 -5.23 13.76
N ASN A 100 0.79 -5.73 13.09
CA ASN A 100 1.87 -4.87 12.57
C ASN A 100 1.41 -4.02 11.40
N ASN A 101 0.54 -4.55 10.54
CA ASN A 101 -0.05 -3.80 9.43
C ASN A 101 -0.86 -2.60 9.93
N PHE A 102 -1.71 -2.80 10.94
CA PHE A 102 -2.51 -1.72 11.55
C PHE A 102 -1.64 -0.67 12.24
N LYS A 103 -0.60 -1.10 12.97
CA LYS A 103 0.36 -0.16 13.59
C LYS A 103 1.04 0.71 12.53
N LEU A 104 1.51 0.08 11.46
CA LEU A 104 2.17 0.79 10.38
C LEU A 104 1.20 1.75 9.66
N ASP A 105 -0.03 1.32 9.37
CA ASP A 105 -1.07 2.17 8.79
C ASP A 105 -1.35 3.40 9.65
N SER A 106 -1.47 3.24 10.96
CA SER A 106 -1.68 4.36 11.89
C SER A 106 -0.52 5.36 11.83
N MET A 107 0.74 4.87 11.83
CA MET A 107 1.92 5.75 11.71
C MET A 107 1.93 6.54 10.41
N PHE A 108 1.58 5.90 9.30
CA PHE A 108 1.52 6.55 7.98
C PHE A 108 0.37 7.55 7.88
N ARG A 109 -0.77 7.27 8.49
CA ARG A 109 -1.91 8.18 8.57
C ARG A 109 -1.56 9.45 9.36
N ASP A 110 -0.92 9.28 10.53
CA ASP A 110 -0.48 10.40 11.36
C ASP A 110 0.58 11.26 10.64
N PHE A 111 1.50 10.59 9.95
CA PHE A 111 2.49 11.27 9.10
C PHE A 111 1.82 12.07 7.99
N ALA A 112 0.88 11.47 7.27
CA ALA A 112 0.14 12.14 6.20
C ALA A 112 -0.60 13.38 6.72
N LYS A 113 -1.28 13.27 7.85
CA LYS A 113 -1.96 14.39 8.51
C LYS A 113 -0.98 15.52 8.85
N LYS A 114 0.17 15.21 9.46
CA LYS A 114 1.21 16.20 9.83
C LYS A 114 1.82 16.92 8.63
N ASN A 115 1.87 16.27 7.46
CA ASN A 115 2.47 16.81 6.24
C ASN A 115 1.43 17.32 5.22
N SER A 116 0.14 17.42 5.62
CA SER A 116 -0.97 17.87 4.77
C SER A 116 -1.06 17.07 3.46
N LEU A 117 -1.00 15.72 3.58
CA LEU A 117 -1.16 14.78 2.48
C LEU A 117 -2.55 14.14 2.53
N LYS A 118 -3.09 13.82 1.37
CA LYS A 118 -4.25 12.95 1.27
C LYS A 118 -3.79 11.51 1.55
N TYR A 119 -4.47 10.82 2.49
CA TYR A 119 -4.10 9.47 2.89
C TYR A 119 -5.12 8.45 2.43
N LEU A 120 -4.65 7.42 1.75
CA LEU A 120 -5.45 6.30 1.28
C LEU A 120 -5.01 5.04 2.03
N SER A 121 -5.91 4.46 2.85
CA SER A 121 -5.60 3.27 3.65
C SER A 121 -6.24 2.02 3.05
N PRO A 122 -5.48 1.15 2.36
CA PRO A 122 -5.98 -0.16 1.94
C PRO A 122 -6.45 -1.02 3.12
N ILE A 123 -5.79 -0.88 4.28
CA ILE A 123 -6.14 -1.60 5.51
C ILE A 123 -7.53 -1.19 6.00
N LYS A 124 -7.83 0.10 6.08
CA LYS A 124 -9.16 0.58 6.47
C LYS A 124 -10.25 0.14 5.49
N THR A 125 -9.92 -0.03 4.22
CA THR A 125 -10.87 -0.49 3.20
C THR A 125 -11.17 -1.98 3.32
N LEU A 126 -10.17 -2.79 3.68
CA LEU A 126 -10.28 -4.25 3.64
C LEU A 126 -10.50 -4.89 5.01
N CYS A 127 -10.28 -4.17 6.10
CA CYS A 127 -10.25 -4.75 7.43
C CYS A 127 -11.23 -4.09 8.40
N LYS A 128 -11.69 -4.89 9.37
CA LYS A 128 -12.48 -4.45 10.51
C LYS A 128 -11.59 -4.08 11.68
N GLU A 129 -12.16 -3.41 12.69
CA GLU A 129 -11.44 -3.00 13.92
C GLU A 129 -10.93 -4.18 14.75
N ASP A 130 -11.54 -5.36 14.62
CA ASP A 130 -11.14 -6.60 15.27
C ASP A 130 -9.93 -7.28 14.58
N LEU A 131 -9.27 -6.58 13.66
CA LEU A 131 -8.12 -7.05 12.89
C LEU A 131 -8.44 -8.20 11.92
N THR A 132 -9.71 -8.51 11.69
CA THR A 132 -10.09 -9.42 10.61
C THR A 132 -10.14 -8.67 9.28
N CYS A 133 -9.62 -9.30 8.22
CA CYS A 133 -9.55 -8.67 6.91
C CYS A 133 -10.22 -9.53 5.84
N LEU A 134 -10.77 -8.85 4.85
CA LEU A 134 -11.46 -9.44 3.72
C LEU A 134 -10.52 -10.39 2.96
N VAL A 135 -10.96 -11.60 2.69
CA VAL A 135 -10.16 -12.56 1.91
C VAL A 135 -10.57 -12.59 0.44
N LYS A 136 -11.74 -12.04 0.12
CA LYS A 136 -12.23 -11.92 -1.26
C LYS A 136 -13.08 -10.67 -1.43
N VAL A 137 -13.11 -10.10 -2.63
CA VAL A 137 -13.82 -8.86 -3.00
C VAL A 137 -14.96 -9.09 -3.99
N GLY A 138 -15.37 -10.32 -4.18
CA GLY A 138 -16.44 -10.70 -5.11
C GLY A 138 -16.59 -12.21 -5.22
N GLU A 139 -17.27 -12.64 -6.27
CA GLU A 139 -17.48 -14.05 -6.57
C GLU A 139 -16.42 -14.57 -7.56
N GLY A 140 -16.18 -15.89 -7.52
CA GLY A 140 -15.23 -16.57 -8.41
C GLY A 140 -13.82 -16.73 -7.82
N PRO A 141 -12.99 -17.56 -8.46
CA PRO A 141 -11.67 -17.93 -7.96
C PRO A 141 -10.65 -16.79 -8.03
N ASP A 142 -10.84 -15.83 -8.90
CA ASP A 142 -9.98 -14.64 -9.11
C ASP A 142 -10.38 -13.45 -8.21
N SER A 143 -11.39 -13.62 -7.34
CA SER A 143 -11.86 -12.57 -6.43
C SER A 143 -11.11 -12.50 -5.10
N ILE A 144 -10.15 -13.39 -4.83
CA ILE A 144 -9.34 -13.33 -3.61
C ILE A 144 -8.56 -12.01 -3.55
N THR A 145 -8.36 -11.49 -2.33
CA THR A 145 -7.72 -10.19 -2.17
C THR A 145 -6.24 -10.20 -2.54
N ASN A 146 -5.52 -11.26 -2.20
CA ASN A 146 -4.09 -11.38 -2.46
C ASN A 146 -3.78 -12.70 -3.17
N TRP A 147 -2.91 -12.66 -4.17
CA TRP A 147 -2.45 -13.87 -4.84
C TRP A 147 -1.21 -14.49 -4.15
N ASP A 148 -0.53 -13.75 -3.30
CA ASP A 148 0.55 -14.21 -2.41
C ASP A 148 0.39 -13.61 -1.00
N GLU A 149 1.49 -13.34 -0.27
CA GLU A 149 1.46 -12.79 1.08
C GLU A 149 1.07 -11.32 1.12
N ASN A 150 1.28 -10.54 0.06
CA ASN A 150 1.19 -9.07 0.11
C ASN A 150 0.75 -8.38 -1.19
N HIS A 151 0.75 -9.07 -2.33
CA HIS A 151 0.31 -8.46 -3.58
C HIS A 151 -1.19 -8.68 -3.81
N PHE A 152 -1.89 -7.60 -4.10
CA PHE A 152 -3.30 -7.64 -4.45
C PHE A 152 -3.52 -8.30 -5.81
N THR A 153 -4.64 -8.97 -5.95
CA THR A 153 -5.17 -9.34 -7.25
C THR A 153 -5.66 -8.09 -7.98
N GLU A 154 -5.87 -8.19 -9.28
CA GLU A 154 -6.45 -7.09 -10.07
C GLU A 154 -7.80 -6.64 -9.49
N LYS A 155 -8.71 -7.59 -9.20
CA LYS A 155 -10.02 -7.29 -8.62
C LYS A 155 -9.92 -6.59 -7.27
N ALA A 156 -9.00 -7.03 -6.41
CA ALA A 156 -8.77 -6.36 -5.12
C ALA A 156 -8.19 -4.96 -5.28
N SER A 157 -7.29 -4.77 -6.25
CA SER A 157 -6.74 -3.44 -6.56
C SER A 157 -7.84 -2.49 -7.04
N ILE A 158 -8.70 -2.93 -7.95
CA ILE A 158 -9.86 -2.15 -8.43
C ILE A 158 -10.81 -1.84 -7.28
N PHE A 159 -11.13 -2.83 -6.44
CA PHE A 159 -12.02 -2.65 -5.28
C PHE A 159 -11.46 -1.62 -4.30
N VAL A 160 -10.17 -1.70 -3.97
CA VAL A 160 -9.52 -0.74 -3.06
C VAL A 160 -9.51 0.65 -3.69
N LEU A 161 -9.10 0.78 -4.95
CA LEU A 161 -9.02 2.08 -5.63
C LEU A 161 -10.39 2.72 -5.82
N SER A 162 -11.45 1.94 -6.11
CA SER A 162 -12.81 2.46 -6.26
C SER A 162 -13.36 3.17 -5.01
N LYS A 163 -12.77 2.91 -3.83
CA LYS A 163 -13.14 3.59 -2.58
C LYS A 163 -12.40 4.93 -2.37
N PHE A 164 -11.49 5.27 -3.29
CA PHE A 164 -10.63 6.45 -3.17
C PHE A 164 -10.79 7.45 -4.32
N ILE A 165 -11.52 7.09 -5.39
CA ILE A 165 -11.62 7.88 -6.63
C ILE A 165 -12.96 8.64 -6.72
N ASP A 166 -13.74 8.70 -5.65
CA ASP A 166 -14.94 9.55 -5.56
C ASP A 166 -14.58 11.02 -5.33
#